data_a4a841fc7023155a5f2ee31fac52c522
#
_entry.id   a4a841fc7023155a5f2ee31fac52c522
#
_cell.length_a   1.000
_cell.length_b   1.000
_cell.length_c   1.000
_cell.angle_alpha   90.00
_cell.angle_beta   90.00
_cell.angle_gamma   90.00
#
_symmetry.space_group_name_H-M   'P 1'
#
loop_
_entity.id
_entity.type
_entity.pdbx_description
1 polymer ?
#
loop_
_entity_poly.entity_id
_entity_poly.type
_entity_poly.pdbx_seq_one_letter_code
_entity_poly.pdbx_strand_id
1 'polypeptide(L)'
;FYIVDEVLQSIIHPQKTKKVTRLKLNALIEEQDIFELIDSDTSLDDVVLNHTTRETLDNLMQQVDKEVVARLVKWGIKDKKSGIDARIIFYGAAGTGKTMTAYSLAKSLKRQVLAFDCSKILSMYVGESEKNVRKIFDTFYELSEKTKTEPILLLNEADQFLGARSSGTITGADQMHNQMQNIFLEQIENFRGMLIATTNLLENIDKAFSRRFNYKIEFKKPNLEQRKELWELMLPVEAPYEKEFDIEKLATYSLTGGQINLIVKNTAYKVAVKKEALFTTKDFLDEINREKDGNFDSEKSMGFLNR
;
A
#
# COMPACT_ATOMS: atom_id res chain seq x y z
N PHE A 1 16.89 -4.66 -41.26
CA PHE A 1 18.08 -5.39 -40.80
C PHE A 1 18.39 -5.18 -39.32
N TYR A 2 17.86 -4.15 -38.66
CA TYR A 2 18.09 -3.89 -37.21
C TYR A 2 17.21 -4.70 -36.26
N ILE A 3 16.12 -5.28 -36.74
CA ILE A 3 15.17 -6.06 -35.91
C ILE A 3 15.74 -7.46 -35.55
N VAL A 4 16.63 -8.00 -36.38
CA VAL A 4 17.20 -9.35 -36.21
C VAL A 4 18.20 -9.40 -35.03
N ASP A 5 18.93 -8.33 -34.78
CA ASP A 5 19.93 -8.29 -33.70
C ASP A 5 19.31 -8.22 -32.30
N GLU A 6 18.19 -7.52 -32.11
CA GLU A 6 17.50 -7.49 -30.84
C GLU A 6 16.84 -8.85 -30.50
N VAL A 7 16.30 -9.53 -31.49
CA VAL A 7 15.70 -10.86 -31.30
C VAL A 7 16.78 -11.91 -31.02
N LEU A 8 17.91 -11.86 -31.71
CA LEU A 8 19.06 -12.74 -31.48
C LEU A 8 19.69 -12.51 -30.10
N GLN A 9 19.84 -11.28 -29.66
CA GLN A 9 20.33 -10.92 -28.33
C GLN A 9 19.38 -11.42 -27.22
N SER A 10 18.05 -11.42 -27.47
CA SER A 10 17.07 -11.92 -26.50
C SER A 10 17.10 -13.44 -26.34
N ILE A 11 17.51 -14.16 -27.36
CA ILE A 11 17.63 -15.64 -27.36
C ILE A 11 18.94 -16.08 -26.72
N ILE A 12 20.04 -15.36 -26.98
CA ILE A 12 21.38 -15.74 -26.53
C ILE A 12 21.66 -15.33 -25.07
N HIS A 13 21.04 -14.25 -24.59
CA HIS A 13 21.24 -13.74 -23.22
C HIS A 13 19.94 -13.27 -22.56
N PRO A 14 19.04 -14.17 -22.15
CA PRO A 14 17.73 -13.81 -21.60
C PRO A 14 17.79 -12.97 -20.32
N GLN A 15 18.89 -13.05 -19.56
CA GLN A 15 19.09 -12.21 -18.37
C GLN A 15 19.53 -10.79 -18.68
N LYS A 16 20.31 -10.56 -19.75
CA LYS A 16 20.73 -9.21 -20.18
C LYS A 16 19.55 -8.41 -20.74
N THR A 17 18.62 -9.06 -21.45
CA THR A 17 17.42 -8.40 -21.97
C THR A 17 16.46 -7.94 -20.85
N LYS A 18 16.32 -8.73 -19.77
CA LYS A 18 15.54 -8.29 -18.60
C LYS A 18 16.13 -7.03 -17.95
N LYS A 19 17.45 -6.97 -17.80
CA LYS A 19 18.17 -5.84 -17.19
C LYS A 19 18.05 -4.56 -18.02
N VAL A 20 18.17 -4.67 -19.34
CA VAL A 20 18.07 -3.53 -20.27
C VAL A 20 16.64 -2.98 -20.35
N THR A 21 15.62 -3.86 -20.33
CA THR A 21 14.20 -3.45 -20.33
C THR A 21 13.85 -2.74 -19.02
N ARG A 22 14.35 -3.24 -17.88
CA ARG A 22 14.14 -2.63 -16.57
C ARG A 22 14.79 -1.24 -16.46
N LEU A 23 16.02 -1.07 -16.96
CA LEU A 23 16.71 0.23 -17.00
C LEU A 23 15.97 1.24 -17.88
N LYS A 24 15.43 0.82 -19.02
CA LYS A 24 14.64 1.68 -19.89
C LYS A 24 13.31 2.10 -19.23
N LEU A 25 12.65 1.21 -18.52
CA LEU A 25 11.41 1.53 -17.80
C LEU A 25 11.67 2.48 -16.64
N ASN A 26 12.71 2.24 -15.84
CA ASN A 26 13.10 3.15 -14.75
C ASN A 26 13.42 4.56 -15.29
N ALA A 27 14.19 4.67 -16.38
CA ALA A 27 14.50 5.96 -17.01
C ALA A 27 13.23 6.69 -17.49
N LEU A 28 12.26 5.98 -18.07
CA LEU A 28 11.00 6.56 -18.50
C LEU A 28 10.12 7.03 -17.33
N ILE A 29 10.17 6.34 -16.20
CA ILE A 29 9.44 6.70 -14.98
C ILE A 29 10.09 7.92 -14.33
N GLU A 30 11.42 7.94 -14.24
CA GLU A 30 12.20 9.08 -13.73
C GLU A 30 12.00 10.35 -14.59
N GLU A 31 11.88 10.21 -15.91
CA GLU A 31 11.60 11.32 -16.83
C GLU A 31 10.22 11.93 -16.62
N GLN A 32 9.23 11.13 -16.24
CA GLN A 32 7.86 11.61 -16.06
C GLN A 32 7.55 12.09 -14.63
N ASP A 33 8.34 11.68 -13.64
CA ASP A 33 8.26 12.05 -12.20
C ASP A 33 6.85 11.94 -11.58
N ILE A 34 6.02 11.04 -12.12
CA ILE A 34 4.65 10.83 -11.64
C ILE A 34 4.59 9.61 -10.73
N PHE A 35 5.22 8.50 -11.14
CA PHE A 35 5.18 7.23 -10.43
C PHE A 35 6.51 6.86 -9.82
N GLU A 36 6.43 6.19 -8.69
CA GLU A 36 7.52 5.41 -8.12
C GLU A 36 7.34 3.94 -8.50
N LEU A 37 8.41 3.35 -9.09
CA LEU A 37 8.42 1.92 -9.38
C LEU A 37 8.87 1.16 -8.15
N ILE A 38 7.96 0.37 -7.58
CA ILE A 38 8.24 -0.43 -6.40
C ILE A 38 8.40 -1.90 -6.78
N ASP A 39 9.51 -2.47 -6.35
CA ASP A 39 9.79 -3.90 -6.36
C ASP A 39 9.81 -4.38 -4.91
N SER A 40 8.83 -5.16 -4.51
CA SER A 40 8.77 -5.67 -3.14
C SER A 40 9.63 -6.92 -2.97
N ASP A 41 10.36 -6.99 -1.87
CA ASP A 41 11.10 -8.19 -1.48
C ASP A 41 10.25 -9.15 -0.64
N THR A 42 9.17 -8.65 -0.01
CA THR A 42 8.24 -9.41 0.84
C THR A 42 7.03 -9.91 0.05
N SER A 43 6.61 -11.15 0.30
CA SER A 43 5.40 -11.77 -0.24
C SER A 43 4.22 -11.63 0.74
N LEU A 44 3.02 -12.05 0.33
CA LEU A 44 1.87 -12.09 1.25
C LEU A 44 2.05 -13.09 2.40
N ASP A 45 2.94 -14.07 2.26
CA ASP A 45 3.23 -15.04 3.31
C ASP A 45 4.06 -14.42 4.45
N ASP A 46 4.72 -13.29 4.17
CA ASP A 46 5.54 -12.55 5.13
C ASP A 46 4.73 -11.46 5.87
N VAL A 47 3.41 -11.35 5.61
CA VAL A 47 2.56 -10.29 6.17
C VAL A 47 1.56 -10.88 7.15
N VAL A 48 1.56 -10.35 8.37
CA VAL A 48 0.57 -10.71 9.39
C VAL A 48 -0.78 -10.06 9.06
N LEU A 49 -1.74 -10.86 8.64
CA LEU A 49 -3.08 -10.44 8.25
C LEU A 49 -4.15 -11.16 9.09
N ASN A 50 -5.30 -10.52 9.26
CA ASN A 50 -6.44 -11.25 9.80
C ASN A 50 -6.97 -12.26 8.75
N HIS A 51 -7.64 -13.30 9.25
CA HIS A 51 -8.13 -14.42 8.42
C HIS A 51 -8.98 -13.95 7.24
N THR A 52 -9.93 -13.05 7.47
CA THR A 52 -10.85 -12.55 6.43
C THR A 52 -10.10 -11.77 5.34
N THR A 53 -9.15 -10.93 5.72
CA THR A 53 -8.30 -10.19 4.77
C THR A 53 -7.46 -11.17 3.96
N ARG A 54 -6.81 -12.15 4.61
CA ARG A 54 -6.01 -13.17 3.95
C ARG A 54 -6.83 -13.96 2.94
N GLU A 55 -7.97 -14.48 3.36
CA GLU A 55 -8.87 -15.23 2.50
C GLU A 55 -9.33 -14.43 1.27
N THR A 56 -9.66 -13.14 1.46
CA THR A 56 -10.05 -12.26 0.36
C THR A 56 -8.92 -12.07 -0.64
N LEU A 57 -7.69 -11.88 -0.18
CA LEU A 57 -6.51 -11.71 -1.03
C LEU A 57 -6.12 -13.02 -1.73
N ASP A 58 -6.21 -14.16 -1.05
CA ASP A 58 -5.96 -15.48 -1.63
C ASP A 58 -6.96 -15.79 -2.74
N ASN A 59 -8.25 -15.50 -2.52
CA ASN A 59 -9.29 -15.63 -3.55
C ASN A 59 -9.02 -14.71 -4.76
N LEU A 60 -8.53 -13.50 -4.52
CA LEU A 60 -8.13 -12.60 -5.60
C LEU A 60 -6.95 -13.16 -6.39
N MET A 61 -5.94 -13.71 -5.71
CA MET A 61 -4.78 -14.34 -6.37
C MET A 61 -5.18 -15.54 -7.22
N GLN A 62 -6.17 -16.33 -6.81
CA GLN A 62 -6.68 -17.44 -7.59
C GLN A 62 -7.30 -17.02 -8.93
N GLN A 63 -7.74 -15.76 -9.08
CA GLN A 63 -8.31 -15.25 -10.33
C GLN A 63 -7.30 -15.16 -11.49
N VAL A 64 -6.00 -15.31 -11.23
CA VAL A 64 -4.96 -15.43 -12.27
C VAL A 64 -4.61 -16.87 -12.61
N ASP A 65 -5.12 -17.82 -11.85
CA ASP A 65 -4.93 -19.24 -12.15
C ASP A 65 -5.55 -19.60 -13.51
N LYS A 66 -4.82 -20.36 -14.32
CA LYS A 66 -5.22 -20.67 -15.68
C LYS A 66 -6.55 -21.44 -15.75
N GLU A 67 -6.80 -22.33 -14.79
CA GLU A 67 -8.03 -23.11 -14.76
C GLU A 67 -9.22 -22.25 -14.32
N VAL A 68 -9.01 -21.35 -13.35
CA VAL A 68 -10.02 -20.39 -12.90
C VAL A 68 -10.37 -19.45 -14.05
N VAL A 69 -9.38 -18.89 -14.74
CA VAL A 69 -9.59 -18.03 -15.91
C VAL A 69 -10.34 -18.77 -17.00
N ALA A 70 -9.98 -20.03 -17.32
CA ALA A 70 -10.67 -20.82 -18.32
C ALA A 70 -12.15 -21.04 -17.97
N ARG A 71 -12.46 -21.29 -16.69
CA ARG A 71 -13.84 -21.41 -16.19
C ARG A 71 -14.62 -20.10 -16.31
N LEU A 72 -14.02 -18.98 -15.92
CA LEU A 72 -14.66 -17.65 -16.01
C LEU A 72 -14.96 -17.25 -17.46
N VAL A 73 -14.05 -17.59 -18.39
CA VAL A 73 -14.25 -17.38 -19.83
C VAL A 73 -15.39 -18.27 -20.35
N LYS A 74 -15.42 -19.55 -19.95
CA LYS A 74 -16.50 -20.47 -20.32
C LYS A 74 -17.88 -20.01 -19.82
N TRP A 75 -17.92 -19.36 -18.67
CA TRP A 75 -19.16 -18.81 -18.10
C TRP A 75 -19.56 -17.46 -18.70
N GLY A 76 -18.73 -16.87 -19.59
CA GLY A 76 -18.99 -15.57 -20.20
C GLY A 76 -18.79 -14.37 -19.25
N ILE A 77 -18.14 -14.59 -18.11
CA ILE A 77 -17.87 -13.55 -17.10
C ILE A 77 -16.60 -12.78 -17.45
N LYS A 78 -15.66 -13.40 -18.17
CA LYS A 78 -14.36 -12.82 -18.49
C LYS A 78 -14.01 -13.04 -19.95
N ASP A 79 -13.39 -12.05 -20.59
CA ASP A 79 -12.84 -12.20 -21.93
C ASP A 79 -11.46 -12.89 -21.89
N LYS A 80 -11.12 -13.65 -22.94
CA LYS A 80 -9.84 -14.38 -23.04
C LYS A 80 -8.61 -13.47 -22.93
N LYS A 81 -8.73 -12.22 -23.30
CA LYS A 81 -7.63 -11.23 -23.33
C LYS A 81 -7.59 -10.31 -22.12
N SER A 82 -8.60 -10.36 -21.24
CA SER A 82 -8.63 -9.47 -20.07
C SER A 82 -7.66 -9.97 -19.01
N GLY A 83 -6.80 -9.07 -18.53
CA GLY A 83 -5.97 -9.27 -17.35
C GLY A 83 -6.81 -9.41 -16.06
N ILE A 84 -6.22 -9.16 -14.89
CA ILE A 84 -6.99 -9.01 -13.65
C ILE A 84 -7.68 -7.64 -13.73
N ASP A 85 -9.00 -7.62 -13.65
CA ASP A 85 -9.77 -6.40 -13.50
C ASP A 85 -10.26 -6.32 -12.05
N ALA A 86 -9.48 -5.66 -11.21
CA ALA A 86 -9.74 -5.55 -9.79
C ALA A 86 -9.46 -4.13 -9.30
N ARG A 87 -10.49 -3.50 -8.78
CA ARG A 87 -10.40 -2.20 -8.10
C ARG A 87 -10.59 -2.41 -6.62
N ILE A 88 -9.50 -2.26 -5.87
CA ILE A 88 -9.40 -2.62 -4.46
C ILE A 88 -9.19 -1.35 -3.65
N ILE A 89 -9.90 -1.22 -2.54
CA ILE A 89 -9.61 -0.20 -1.54
C ILE A 89 -9.18 -0.87 -0.23
N PHE A 90 -8.00 -0.49 0.26
CA PHE A 90 -7.49 -0.81 1.58
C PHE A 90 -7.74 0.38 2.49
N TYR A 91 -8.58 0.21 3.49
CA TYR A 91 -8.93 1.27 4.43
C TYR A 91 -8.71 0.83 5.88
N GLY A 92 -8.44 1.78 6.77
CA GLY A 92 -8.17 1.48 8.16
C GLY A 92 -7.15 2.42 8.79
N ALA A 93 -6.91 2.27 10.08
CA ALA A 93 -6.00 3.13 10.83
C ALA A 93 -4.58 3.17 10.22
N ALA A 94 -3.84 4.25 10.47
CA ALA A 94 -2.44 4.36 10.07
C ALA A 94 -1.59 3.26 10.72
N GLY A 95 -0.54 2.80 10.03
CA GLY A 95 0.39 1.79 10.54
C GLY A 95 -0.16 0.35 10.61
N THR A 96 -1.33 0.06 10.00
CA THR A 96 -1.92 -1.30 9.97
C THR A 96 -1.43 -2.17 8.81
N GLY A 97 -0.49 -1.69 7.98
CA GLY A 97 0.15 -2.48 6.93
C GLY A 97 -0.49 -2.41 5.55
N LYS A 98 -1.41 -1.47 5.27
CA LYS A 98 -2.11 -1.32 3.99
C LYS A 98 -1.17 -1.27 2.77
N THR A 99 -0.25 -0.32 2.76
CA THR A 99 0.72 -0.13 1.66
C THR A 99 1.67 -1.30 1.53
N MET A 100 2.16 -1.84 2.66
CA MET A 100 3.00 -3.04 2.68
C MET A 100 2.28 -4.24 2.05
N THR A 101 1.00 -4.46 2.41
CA THR A 101 0.20 -5.54 1.84
C THR A 101 -0.01 -5.37 0.33
N ALA A 102 -0.18 -4.13 -0.17
CA ALA A 102 -0.29 -3.87 -1.60
C ALA A 102 1.00 -4.29 -2.34
N TYR A 103 2.16 -3.98 -1.79
CA TYR A 103 3.45 -4.39 -2.35
C TYR A 103 3.65 -5.92 -2.29
N SER A 104 3.30 -6.55 -1.16
CA SER A 104 3.41 -7.99 -0.98
C SER A 104 2.46 -8.78 -1.88
N LEU A 105 1.25 -8.27 -2.11
CA LEU A 105 0.32 -8.82 -3.08
C LEU A 105 0.89 -8.77 -4.51
N ALA A 106 1.48 -7.64 -4.88
CA ALA A 106 2.11 -7.49 -6.19
C ALA A 106 3.27 -8.49 -6.38
N LYS A 107 4.10 -8.68 -5.36
CA LYS A 107 5.17 -9.69 -5.36
C LYS A 107 4.62 -11.09 -5.57
N SER A 108 3.58 -11.47 -4.81
CA SER A 108 2.92 -12.78 -4.93
C SER A 108 2.32 -13.00 -6.31
N LEU A 109 1.80 -11.94 -6.96
CA LEU A 109 1.30 -11.95 -8.33
C LEU A 109 2.40 -11.83 -9.39
N LYS A 110 3.68 -11.67 -9.00
CA LYS A 110 4.82 -11.42 -9.89
C LYS A 110 4.63 -10.21 -10.81
N ARG A 111 4.02 -9.14 -10.26
CA ARG A 111 3.76 -7.88 -10.94
C ARG A 111 4.57 -6.76 -10.30
N GLN A 112 4.87 -5.73 -11.09
CA GLN A 112 5.46 -4.49 -10.60
C GLN A 112 4.36 -3.56 -10.09
N VAL A 113 4.71 -2.63 -9.22
CA VAL A 113 3.80 -1.59 -8.73
C VAL A 113 4.25 -0.25 -9.27
N LEU A 114 3.34 0.47 -9.90
CA LEU A 114 3.45 1.90 -10.17
C LEU A 114 2.70 2.63 -9.07
N ALA A 115 3.44 3.15 -8.10
CA ALA A 115 2.88 3.83 -6.95
C ALA A 115 2.77 5.34 -7.23
N PHE A 116 1.60 5.90 -7.00
CA PHE A 116 1.31 7.32 -7.04
C PHE A 116 0.90 7.80 -5.64
N ASP A 117 1.59 8.82 -5.16
CA ASP A 117 1.26 9.49 -3.91
C ASP A 117 0.20 10.57 -4.16
N CYS A 118 -1.03 10.30 -3.75
CA CYS A 118 -2.16 11.20 -3.99
C CYS A 118 -2.03 12.55 -3.27
N SER A 119 -1.20 12.64 -2.22
CA SER A 119 -0.97 13.90 -1.50
C SER A 119 -0.27 14.96 -2.38
N LYS A 120 0.49 14.51 -3.37
CA LYS A 120 1.24 15.38 -4.29
C LYS A 120 0.36 16.08 -5.32
N ILE A 121 -0.87 15.61 -5.56
CA ILE A 121 -1.69 16.14 -6.66
C ILE A 121 -2.11 17.59 -6.45
N LEU A 122 -2.33 18.01 -5.20
CA LEU A 122 -2.68 19.38 -4.88
C LEU A 122 -1.50 20.36 -5.04
N SER A 123 -0.27 19.86 -4.93
CA SER A 123 0.94 20.66 -5.13
C SER A 123 1.33 20.78 -6.60
N MET A 124 0.80 19.90 -7.46
CA MET A 124 1.05 19.93 -8.90
C MET A 124 0.17 20.98 -9.58
N TYR A 125 0.60 22.23 -9.56
CA TYR A 125 0.02 23.38 -10.29
C TYR A 125 -1.46 23.71 -10.00
N VAL A 126 -1.66 24.80 -9.32
CA VAL A 126 -2.98 25.47 -9.15
C VAL A 126 -3.54 25.84 -10.52
N GLY A 127 -4.68 25.26 -10.90
CA GLY A 127 -5.40 25.55 -12.16
C GLY A 127 -5.47 24.42 -13.20
N GLU A 128 -4.70 23.33 -13.06
CA GLU A 128 -4.71 22.20 -13.99
C GLU A 128 -5.05 20.83 -13.32
N SER A 129 -5.66 20.87 -12.16
CA SER A 129 -5.89 19.68 -11.32
C SER A 129 -6.66 18.56 -12.05
N GLU A 130 -7.59 18.92 -12.93
CA GLU A 130 -8.35 17.95 -13.74
C GLU A 130 -7.46 17.21 -14.75
N LYS A 131 -6.59 17.93 -15.44
CA LYS A 131 -5.64 17.34 -16.40
C LYS A 131 -4.65 16.44 -15.67
N ASN A 132 -4.25 16.83 -14.47
CA ASN A 132 -3.30 16.05 -13.67
C ASN A 132 -3.89 14.69 -13.24
N VAL A 133 -5.19 14.65 -12.86
CA VAL A 133 -5.86 13.38 -12.56
C VAL A 133 -5.88 12.47 -13.79
N ARG A 134 -6.30 12.98 -14.97
CA ARG A 134 -6.30 12.18 -16.20
C ARG A 134 -4.89 11.71 -16.56
N LYS A 135 -3.89 12.57 -16.44
CA LYS A 135 -2.49 12.27 -16.74
C LYS A 135 -1.95 11.07 -15.93
N ILE A 136 -2.38 10.88 -14.68
CA ILE A 136 -1.98 9.70 -13.88
C ILE A 136 -2.39 8.41 -14.61
N PHE A 137 -3.65 8.31 -15.02
CA PHE A 137 -4.19 7.11 -15.66
C PHE A 137 -3.62 6.92 -17.08
N ASP A 138 -3.52 7.99 -17.86
CA ASP A 138 -2.95 7.95 -19.21
C ASP A 138 -1.48 7.48 -19.16
N THR A 139 -0.67 8.06 -18.26
CA THR A 139 0.72 7.65 -18.05
C THR A 139 0.82 6.19 -17.59
N PHE A 140 -0.08 5.75 -16.71
CA PHE A 140 -0.12 4.33 -16.31
C PHE A 140 -0.32 3.41 -17.51
N TYR A 141 -1.27 3.71 -18.40
CA TYR A 141 -1.51 2.91 -19.60
C TYR A 141 -0.32 2.92 -20.56
N GLU A 142 0.28 4.10 -20.80
CA GLU A 142 1.49 4.20 -21.62
C GLU A 142 2.65 3.36 -21.11
N LEU A 143 2.86 3.35 -19.76
CA LEU A 143 3.89 2.54 -19.13
C LEU A 143 3.53 1.04 -19.16
N SER A 144 2.25 0.70 -18.98
CA SER A 144 1.76 -0.67 -19.02
C SER A 144 2.01 -1.34 -20.37
N GLU A 145 1.84 -0.62 -21.47
CA GLU A 145 2.12 -1.13 -22.82
C GLU A 145 3.61 -1.49 -23.04
N LYS A 146 4.50 -0.84 -22.28
CA LYS A 146 5.96 -1.06 -22.35
C LYS A 146 6.44 -2.18 -21.41
N THR A 147 5.55 -2.73 -20.58
CA THR A 147 5.86 -3.82 -19.64
C THR A 147 5.46 -5.19 -20.21
N LYS A 148 6.18 -6.25 -19.80
CA LYS A 148 5.82 -7.64 -20.20
C LYS A 148 4.58 -8.15 -19.48
N THR A 149 4.39 -7.70 -18.26
CA THR A 149 3.23 -8.02 -17.41
C THR A 149 2.64 -6.70 -16.95
N GLU A 150 1.34 -6.56 -17.11
CA GLU A 150 0.61 -5.38 -16.67
C GLU A 150 0.91 -5.08 -15.19
N PRO A 151 1.41 -3.88 -14.86
CA PRO A 151 1.72 -3.48 -13.49
C PRO A 151 0.43 -3.27 -12.67
N ILE A 152 0.59 -3.12 -11.36
CA ILE A 152 -0.49 -2.70 -10.46
C ILE A 152 -0.39 -1.19 -10.28
N LEU A 153 -1.50 -0.49 -10.46
CA LEU A 153 -1.60 0.92 -10.09
C LEU A 153 -1.91 1.02 -8.60
N LEU A 154 -1.00 1.59 -7.83
CA LEU A 154 -1.21 1.90 -6.43
C LEU A 154 -1.43 3.39 -6.23
N LEU A 155 -2.60 3.76 -5.75
CA LEU A 155 -2.97 5.11 -5.34
C LEU A 155 -2.81 5.19 -3.82
N ASN A 156 -1.67 5.70 -3.38
CA ASN A 156 -1.35 5.78 -1.96
C ASN A 156 -1.90 7.07 -1.35
N GLU A 157 -2.42 6.99 -0.12
CA GLU A 157 -3.01 8.12 0.61
C GLU A 157 -4.11 8.85 -0.17
N ALA A 158 -5.05 8.07 -0.72
CA ALA A 158 -6.14 8.59 -1.53
C ALA A 158 -7.22 9.36 -0.74
N ASP A 159 -6.96 9.69 0.52
CA ASP A 159 -7.87 10.33 1.47
C ASP A 159 -8.49 11.60 0.90
N GLN A 160 -7.69 12.40 0.20
CA GLN A 160 -8.13 13.66 -0.40
C GLN A 160 -9.22 13.48 -1.48
N PHE A 161 -9.19 12.35 -2.19
CA PHE A 161 -10.20 12.07 -3.22
C PHE A 161 -11.41 11.34 -2.67
N LEU A 162 -11.22 10.52 -1.63
CA LEU A 162 -12.23 9.61 -1.13
C LEU A 162 -13.17 10.23 -0.08
N GLY A 163 -12.79 11.38 0.49
CA GLY A 163 -13.56 12.07 1.53
C GLY A 163 -14.92 12.54 1.05
N ALA A 164 -15.87 12.65 1.97
CA ALA A 164 -17.19 13.18 1.71
C ALA A 164 -17.11 14.63 1.17
N ARG A 165 -17.99 14.97 0.25
CA ARG A 165 -18.06 16.31 -0.35
C ARG A 165 -18.51 17.33 0.68
N SER A 166 -17.92 18.53 0.63
CA SER A 166 -18.38 19.64 1.46
C SER A 166 -19.81 20.02 1.10
N SER A 167 -20.70 19.99 2.10
CA SER A 167 -22.13 20.32 1.92
C SER A 167 -22.49 21.75 2.38
N GLY A 168 -21.47 22.59 2.68
CA GLY A 168 -21.62 23.97 3.14
C GLY A 168 -21.62 25.02 2.02
N THR A 169 -21.34 26.28 2.38
CA THR A 169 -21.19 27.37 1.39
C THR A 169 -20.01 27.05 0.46
N ILE A 170 -20.33 26.77 -0.80
CA ILE A 170 -19.37 26.28 -1.80
C ILE A 170 -18.41 27.41 -2.17
N THR A 171 -17.17 27.27 -1.79
CA THR A 171 -16.08 28.17 -2.26
C THR A 171 -15.55 27.73 -3.63
N GLY A 172 -14.80 28.58 -4.31
CA GLY A 172 -14.15 28.19 -5.57
C GLY A 172 -13.19 26.99 -5.42
N ALA A 173 -12.55 26.87 -4.27
CA ALA A 173 -11.69 25.72 -3.94
C ALA A 173 -12.51 24.42 -3.79
N ASP A 174 -13.69 24.48 -3.17
CA ASP A 174 -14.59 23.32 -3.02
C ASP A 174 -15.12 22.85 -4.38
N GLN A 175 -15.42 23.78 -5.29
CA GLN A 175 -15.84 23.45 -6.65
C GLN A 175 -14.75 22.70 -7.42
N MET A 176 -13.51 23.20 -7.36
CA MET A 176 -12.36 22.56 -8.00
C MET A 176 -12.08 21.17 -7.41
N HIS A 177 -12.18 21.03 -6.10
CA HIS A 177 -12.03 19.75 -5.42
C HIS A 177 -13.11 18.73 -5.84
N ASN A 178 -14.37 19.15 -5.89
CA ASN A 178 -15.49 18.32 -6.34
C ASN A 178 -15.33 17.91 -7.82
N GLN A 179 -14.81 18.78 -8.68
CA GLN A 179 -14.53 18.46 -10.08
C GLN A 179 -13.42 17.41 -10.18
N MET A 180 -12.32 17.55 -9.43
CA MET A 180 -11.27 16.54 -9.36
C MET A 180 -11.80 15.19 -8.92
N GLN A 181 -12.63 15.16 -7.86
CA GLN A 181 -13.26 13.92 -7.39
C GLN A 181 -14.11 13.26 -8.47
N ASN A 182 -14.87 14.03 -9.25
CA ASN A 182 -15.69 13.50 -10.34
C ASN A 182 -14.84 12.85 -11.43
N ILE A 183 -13.74 13.48 -11.83
CA ILE A 183 -12.81 12.92 -12.82
C ILE A 183 -12.15 11.66 -12.27
N PHE A 184 -11.72 11.69 -11.02
CA PHE A 184 -11.13 10.52 -10.38
C PHE A 184 -12.10 9.33 -10.32
N LEU A 185 -13.38 9.59 -10.00
CA LEU A 185 -14.46 8.60 -10.06
C LEU A 185 -14.65 8.02 -11.47
N GLU A 186 -14.66 8.87 -12.49
CA GLU A 186 -14.76 8.47 -13.89
C GLU A 186 -13.58 7.57 -14.30
N GLN A 187 -12.36 7.97 -13.92
CA GLN A 187 -11.16 7.20 -14.23
C GLN A 187 -11.15 5.84 -13.54
N ILE A 188 -11.52 5.76 -12.26
CA ILE A 188 -11.64 4.48 -11.54
C ILE A 188 -12.72 3.59 -12.19
N GLU A 189 -13.87 4.15 -12.56
CA GLU A 189 -14.96 3.37 -13.16
C GLU A 189 -14.56 2.73 -14.50
N ASN A 190 -13.81 3.47 -15.30
CA ASN A 190 -13.33 3.03 -16.62
C ASN A 190 -11.98 2.27 -16.54
N PHE A 191 -11.37 2.20 -15.38
CA PHE A 191 -10.06 1.58 -15.22
C PHE A 191 -10.11 0.10 -15.52
N ARG A 192 -9.19 -0.35 -16.36
CA ARG A 192 -8.96 -1.75 -16.69
C ARG A 192 -7.59 -2.16 -16.17
N GLY A 193 -7.54 -3.28 -15.49
CA GLY A 193 -6.35 -3.77 -14.83
C GLY A 193 -6.52 -3.85 -13.32
N MET A 194 -5.41 -3.89 -12.58
CA MET A 194 -5.42 -3.96 -11.12
C MET A 194 -5.08 -2.61 -10.53
N LEU A 195 -6.04 -2.04 -9.81
CA LEU A 195 -5.90 -0.79 -9.07
C LEU A 195 -6.08 -1.05 -7.58
N ILE A 196 -5.16 -0.56 -6.78
CA ILE A 196 -5.25 -0.58 -5.32
C ILE A 196 -5.20 0.88 -4.83
N ALA A 197 -6.19 1.29 -4.04
CA ALA A 197 -6.15 2.57 -3.33
C ALA A 197 -5.97 2.31 -1.83
N THR A 198 -5.13 3.10 -1.17
CA THR A 198 -5.00 3.07 0.29
C THR A 198 -5.55 4.35 0.90
N THR A 199 -6.22 4.22 2.05
CA THR A 199 -6.76 5.37 2.80
C THR A 199 -6.74 5.13 4.30
N ASN A 200 -6.53 6.18 5.07
CA ASN A 200 -6.66 6.15 6.52
C ASN A 200 -8.08 6.48 6.98
N LEU A 201 -8.97 6.86 6.08
CA LEU A 201 -10.36 7.13 6.39
C LEU A 201 -11.07 5.81 6.76
N LEU A 202 -11.63 5.75 7.98
CA LEU A 202 -12.47 4.65 8.45
C LEU A 202 -13.94 4.92 8.13
N GLU A 203 -14.32 6.18 8.24
CA GLU A 203 -15.67 6.67 8.03
C GLU A 203 -15.65 7.82 7.02
N ASN A 204 -16.81 8.20 6.48
CA ASN A 204 -16.93 9.32 5.55
C ASN A 204 -16.31 9.13 4.16
N ILE A 205 -16.06 7.89 3.72
CA ILE A 205 -15.79 7.65 2.29
C ILE A 205 -17.08 7.92 1.53
N ASP A 206 -17.02 8.80 0.53
CA ASP A 206 -18.19 9.10 -0.32
C ASP A 206 -18.74 7.79 -0.93
N LYS A 207 -20.05 7.61 -0.80
CA LYS A 207 -20.77 6.42 -1.31
C LYS A 207 -20.54 6.19 -2.80
N ALA A 208 -20.27 7.25 -3.56
CA ALA A 208 -19.97 7.15 -4.97
C ALA A 208 -18.65 6.37 -5.21
N PHE A 209 -17.62 6.56 -4.38
CA PHE A 209 -16.38 5.77 -4.45
C PHE A 209 -16.61 4.33 -4.02
N SER A 210 -17.38 4.12 -2.95
CA SER A 210 -17.66 2.78 -2.43
C SER A 210 -18.25 1.84 -3.49
N ARG A 211 -19.01 2.35 -4.46
CA ARG A 211 -19.64 1.54 -5.53
C ARG A 211 -18.66 1.17 -6.64
N ARG A 212 -17.53 1.85 -6.77
CA ARG A 212 -16.58 1.68 -7.86
C ARG A 212 -15.47 0.69 -7.54
N PHE A 213 -15.28 0.40 -6.24
CA PHE A 213 -14.35 -0.62 -5.80
C PHE A 213 -15.03 -1.98 -5.67
N ASN A 214 -14.48 -2.99 -6.36
CA ASN A 214 -14.98 -4.38 -6.31
C ASN A 214 -14.65 -5.03 -4.95
N TYR A 215 -13.49 -4.67 -4.38
CA TYR A 215 -13.00 -5.21 -3.11
C TYR A 215 -12.77 -4.08 -2.12
N LYS A 216 -13.33 -4.23 -0.93
CA LYS A 216 -13.21 -3.27 0.18
C LYS A 216 -12.64 -4.03 1.36
N ILE A 217 -11.38 -3.80 1.66
CA ILE A 217 -10.64 -4.57 2.65
C ILE A 217 -10.27 -3.66 3.81
N GLU A 218 -10.83 -3.97 4.98
CA GLU A 218 -10.57 -3.25 6.21
C GLU A 218 -9.32 -3.77 6.90
N PHE A 219 -8.40 -2.88 7.18
CA PHE A 219 -7.20 -3.15 7.97
C PHE A 219 -7.44 -2.74 9.42
N LYS A 220 -7.91 -3.67 10.23
CA LYS A 220 -8.13 -3.47 11.66
C LYS A 220 -6.82 -3.43 12.42
N LYS A 221 -6.84 -2.80 13.59
CA LYS A 221 -5.71 -2.92 14.52
C LYS A 221 -5.49 -4.40 14.87
N PRO A 222 -4.25 -4.87 14.98
CA PRO A 222 -3.97 -6.27 15.24
C PRO A 222 -4.48 -6.70 16.63
N ASN A 223 -5.03 -7.90 16.72
CA ASN A 223 -5.42 -8.54 17.97
C ASN A 223 -4.18 -9.00 18.76
N LEU A 224 -4.37 -9.60 19.94
CA LEU A 224 -3.26 -10.03 20.79
C LEU A 224 -2.32 -11.02 20.08
N GLU A 225 -2.88 -12.03 19.41
CA GLU A 225 -2.12 -13.06 18.69
C GLU A 225 -1.33 -12.47 17.54
N GLN A 226 -1.96 -11.63 16.73
CA GLN A 226 -1.29 -10.92 15.64
C GLN A 226 -0.20 -9.97 16.14
N ARG A 227 -0.38 -9.30 17.28
CA ARG A 227 0.69 -8.49 17.86
C ARG A 227 1.87 -9.34 18.33
N LYS A 228 1.62 -10.51 18.90
CA LYS A 228 2.68 -11.45 19.26
C LYS A 228 3.48 -11.86 18.02
N GLU A 229 2.79 -12.28 16.96
CA GLU A 229 3.40 -12.64 15.68
C GLU A 229 4.19 -11.46 15.06
N LEU A 230 3.66 -10.24 15.14
CA LEU A 230 4.37 -9.03 14.68
C LEU A 230 5.64 -8.75 15.49
N TRP A 231 5.61 -8.94 16.82
CA TRP A 231 6.82 -8.82 17.65
C TRP A 231 7.85 -9.87 17.26
N GLU A 232 7.45 -11.15 17.13
CA GLU A 232 8.34 -12.24 16.73
C GLU A 232 8.97 -11.99 15.35
N LEU A 233 8.19 -11.45 14.40
CA LEU A 233 8.66 -11.14 13.05
C LEU A 233 9.62 -9.95 13.01
N MET A 234 9.40 -8.92 13.83
CA MET A 234 10.13 -7.65 13.74
C MET A 234 11.35 -7.58 14.68
N LEU A 235 11.40 -8.41 15.70
CA LEU A 235 12.54 -8.47 16.61
C LEU A 235 13.79 -9.02 15.88
N PRO A 236 14.98 -8.39 16.04
CA PRO A 236 16.20 -8.84 15.39
C PRO A 236 16.63 -10.22 15.88
N VAL A 237 16.70 -11.21 14.99
CA VAL A 237 17.03 -12.61 15.32
C VAL A 237 18.45 -12.75 15.89
N GLU A 238 19.41 -11.98 15.38
CA GLU A 238 20.82 -12.03 15.79
C GLU A 238 21.15 -11.20 17.04
N ALA A 239 20.16 -10.53 17.63
CA ALA A 239 20.39 -9.67 18.78
C ALA A 239 20.44 -10.49 20.08
N PRO A 240 21.29 -10.08 21.07
CA PRO A 240 21.30 -10.72 22.37
C PRO A 240 20.11 -10.24 23.23
N TYR A 241 19.36 -11.19 23.77
CA TYR A 241 18.20 -10.94 24.64
C TYR A 241 18.47 -11.39 26.05
N GLU A 242 17.88 -10.70 27.04
CA GLU A 242 17.87 -11.19 28.43
C GLU A 242 17.14 -12.54 28.54
N LYS A 243 17.49 -13.34 29.57
CA LYS A 243 16.92 -14.69 29.75
C LYS A 243 15.40 -14.71 29.96
N GLU A 244 14.87 -13.64 30.55
CA GLU A 244 13.44 -13.47 30.88
C GLU A 244 12.77 -12.49 29.93
N PHE A 245 13.21 -12.42 28.66
CA PHE A 245 12.60 -11.55 27.66
C PHE A 245 11.18 -12.00 27.36
N ASP A 246 10.20 -11.10 27.58
CA ASP A 246 8.77 -11.42 27.59
C ASP A 246 8.03 -10.73 26.45
N ILE A 247 7.91 -11.43 25.31
CA ILE A 247 7.14 -10.97 24.15
C ILE A 247 5.64 -10.88 24.47
N GLU A 248 5.13 -11.81 25.29
CA GLU A 248 3.70 -11.82 25.61
C GLU A 248 3.29 -10.55 26.35
N LYS A 249 4.14 -10.10 27.26
CA LYS A 249 3.95 -8.83 27.96
C LYS A 249 3.95 -7.64 26.99
N LEU A 250 4.86 -7.62 26.00
CA LEU A 250 4.88 -6.56 24.97
C LEU A 250 3.60 -6.59 24.10
N ALA A 251 3.14 -7.80 23.77
CA ALA A 251 1.93 -7.98 22.95
C ALA A 251 0.63 -7.54 23.65
N THR A 252 0.60 -7.40 24.98
CA THR A 252 -0.59 -6.88 25.70
C THR A 252 -0.92 -5.44 25.32
N TYR A 253 0.06 -4.65 24.86
CA TYR A 253 -0.15 -3.27 24.47
C TYR A 253 -0.82 -3.18 23.10
N SER A 254 -1.91 -2.39 23.00
CA SER A 254 -2.65 -2.18 21.75
C SER A 254 -1.88 -1.27 20.80
N LEU A 255 -0.98 -1.88 20.01
CA LEU A 255 -0.10 -1.21 19.05
C LEU A 255 -0.42 -1.67 17.63
N THR A 256 -0.19 -0.81 16.65
CA THR A 256 -0.20 -1.17 15.24
C THR A 256 1.16 -1.76 14.82
N GLY A 257 1.22 -2.45 13.68
CA GLY A 257 2.48 -2.96 13.16
C GLY A 257 3.52 -1.86 12.89
N GLY A 258 3.07 -0.68 12.43
CA GLY A 258 3.94 0.48 12.26
C GLY A 258 4.55 0.97 13.58
N GLN A 259 3.76 1.01 14.66
CA GLN A 259 4.25 1.39 15.98
C GLN A 259 5.22 0.35 16.54
N ILE A 260 4.93 -0.96 16.40
CA ILE A 260 5.83 -2.03 16.81
C ILE A 260 7.20 -1.88 16.11
N ASN A 261 7.19 -1.69 14.77
CA ASN A 261 8.41 -1.49 14.00
C ASN A 261 9.23 -0.27 14.47
N LEU A 262 8.55 0.85 14.75
CA LEU A 262 9.19 2.06 15.26
C LEU A 262 9.82 1.81 16.63
N ILE A 263 9.10 1.16 17.54
CA ILE A 263 9.58 0.82 18.88
C ILE A 263 10.80 -0.10 18.79
N VAL A 264 10.76 -1.13 17.94
CA VAL A 264 11.90 -2.03 17.72
C VAL A 264 13.13 -1.26 17.26
N LYS A 265 12.99 -0.39 16.24
CA LYS A 265 14.10 0.42 15.73
C LYS A 265 14.69 1.36 16.77
N ASN A 266 13.82 2.09 17.48
CA ASN A 266 14.25 3.05 18.50
C ASN A 266 14.96 2.34 19.67
N THR A 267 14.42 1.20 20.10
CA THR A 267 15.05 0.37 21.14
C THR A 267 16.41 -0.14 20.66
N ALA A 268 16.50 -0.63 19.42
CA ALA A 268 17.74 -1.13 18.85
C ALA A 268 18.83 -0.03 18.83
N TYR A 269 18.51 1.19 18.41
CA TYR A 269 19.47 2.30 18.43
C TYR A 269 19.94 2.65 19.85
N LYS A 270 19.05 2.62 20.85
CA LYS A 270 19.41 2.88 22.25
C LYS A 270 20.29 1.79 22.84
N VAL A 271 19.98 0.54 22.52
CA VAL A 271 20.73 -0.61 23.04
C VAL A 271 22.09 -0.70 22.39
N ALA A 272 22.20 -0.45 21.09
CA ALA A 272 23.46 -0.54 20.33
C ALA A 272 24.57 0.40 20.85
N VAL A 273 24.23 1.52 21.51
CA VAL A 273 25.22 2.44 22.08
C VAL A 273 25.66 2.08 23.49
N LYS A 274 25.03 1.07 24.13
CA LYS A 274 25.42 0.59 25.46
C LYS A 274 26.68 -0.28 25.37
N LYS A 275 27.54 -0.25 26.39
CA LYS A 275 28.73 -1.12 26.47
C LYS A 275 28.37 -2.60 26.44
N GLU A 276 27.29 -2.97 27.11
CA GLU A 276 26.66 -4.27 27.05
C GLU A 276 25.35 -4.14 26.30
N ALA A 277 25.41 -4.45 24.99
CA ALA A 277 24.26 -4.35 24.11
C ALA A 277 23.35 -5.58 24.31
N LEU A 278 22.46 -5.51 25.30
CA LEU A 278 21.49 -6.55 25.63
C LEU A 278 20.09 -5.97 25.57
N PHE A 279 19.19 -6.62 24.84
CA PHE A 279 17.78 -6.26 24.79
C PHE A 279 17.06 -6.77 26.04
N THR A 280 16.40 -5.86 26.75
CA THR A 280 15.57 -6.20 27.89
C THR A 280 14.12 -5.84 27.65
N THR A 281 13.21 -6.60 28.25
CA THR A 281 11.76 -6.29 28.20
C THR A 281 11.50 -4.86 28.69
N LYS A 282 12.27 -4.38 29.66
CA LYS A 282 12.17 -3.02 30.17
C LYS A 282 12.49 -1.95 29.13
N ASP A 283 13.55 -2.14 28.31
CA ASP A 283 13.90 -1.17 27.26
C ASP A 283 12.75 -0.97 26.28
N PHE A 284 12.05 -2.05 25.92
CA PHE A 284 10.87 -1.99 25.03
C PHE A 284 9.67 -1.34 25.72
N LEU A 285 9.41 -1.66 26.99
CA LEU A 285 8.32 -1.03 27.76
C LEU A 285 8.50 0.48 27.90
N ASP A 286 9.73 0.91 28.15
CA ASP A 286 10.05 2.34 28.22
C ASP A 286 9.80 3.04 26.88
N GLU A 287 10.09 2.38 25.75
CA GLU A 287 9.83 2.94 24.43
C GLU A 287 8.35 2.90 24.05
N ILE A 288 7.62 1.85 24.46
CA ILE A 288 6.15 1.78 24.30
C ILE A 288 5.47 2.95 25.04
N ASN A 289 5.92 3.24 26.26
CA ASN A 289 5.36 4.36 27.03
C ASN A 289 5.66 5.71 26.36
N ARG A 290 6.87 5.91 25.81
CA ARG A 290 7.21 7.11 25.05
C ARG A 290 6.34 7.28 23.80
N GLU A 291 6.13 6.18 23.05
CA GLU A 291 5.29 6.20 21.87
C GLU A 291 3.84 6.58 22.22
N LYS A 292 3.31 6.07 23.34
CA LYS A 292 1.97 6.42 23.83
C LYS A 292 1.87 7.87 24.29
N ASP A 293 2.88 8.38 25.00
CA ASP A 293 2.89 9.76 25.48
C ASP A 293 3.11 10.77 24.36
N GLY A 294 3.84 10.38 23.30
CA GLY A 294 4.11 11.17 22.12
C GLY A 294 2.99 11.19 21.08
N ASN A 295 2.01 10.29 21.19
CA ASN A 295 0.89 10.23 20.25
C ASN A 295 -0.03 11.44 20.45
N PHE A 296 -0.09 12.34 19.45
CA PHE A 296 -0.98 13.50 19.43
C PHE A 296 -2.47 13.11 19.46
N ASP A 297 -2.80 11.86 19.14
CA ASP A 297 -4.15 11.27 19.21
C ASP A 297 -4.56 10.77 20.60
N SER A 298 -3.67 10.86 21.62
CA SER A 298 -4.09 10.60 22.98
C SER A 298 -5.09 11.70 23.36
N GLU A 299 -6.36 11.33 23.56
CA GLU A 299 -7.33 12.12 24.29
C GLU A 299 -6.75 12.43 25.69
N LYS A 300 -5.88 13.42 25.77
CA LYS A 300 -5.68 14.12 27.02
C LYS A 300 -6.99 14.87 27.23
N SER A 301 -7.90 14.27 27.97
CA SER A 301 -8.97 15.02 28.61
C SER A 301 -8.27 16.14 29.38
N MET A 302 -8.25 17.34 28.79
CA MET A 302 -7.92 18.53 29.52
C MET A 302 -9.05 18.73 30.52
N GLY A 303 -8.87 18.17 31.72
CA GLY A 303 -9.69 18.51 32.86
C GLY A 303 -9.51 19.97 33.12
N PHE A 304 -10.41 20.80 32.63
CA PHE A 304 -10.59 22.13 33.14
C PHE A 304 -11.03 21.99 34.61
N LEU A 305 -10.09 22.20 35.51
CA LEU A 305 -10.42 22.47 36.91
C LEU A 305 -11.29 23.72 36.94
N ASN A 306 -12.60 23.50 37.16
CA ASN A 306 -13.49 24.56 37.63
C ASN A 306 -12.97 25.07 38.97
N ARG A 307 -12.59 26.34 38.99
CA ARG A 307 -12.62 27.17 40.18
C ARG A 307 -13.82 28.12 40.07
#